data_b1aacbfb9dd4d07b2126cc5cf6cac687
#
_entry.id   b1aacbfb9dd4d07b2126cc5cf6cac687
#
_cell.length_a   1.000
_cell.length_b   1.000
_cell.length_c   1.000
_cell.angle_alpha   90.00
_cell.angle_beta   90.00
_cell.angle_gamma   90.00
#
_symmetry.space_group_name_H-M   'P 1'
#
loop_
_entity.id
_entity.type
_entity.pdbx_description
1 polymer ?
#
loop_
_entity_poly.entity_id
_entity_poly.type
_entity_poly.pdbx_seq_one_letter_code
_entity_poly.pdbx_strand_id
1 'polypeptide(L)'
;MKYLGTSKMSLKEINEEFYKLACYFNVFPGSDRTYVMLEGLKENMPKAMALFEEILADAQVNKEAYGNLAGDILKKRTDAKLNQGQNFNKLIQYAIWGPKSPATNVLTTAELQQMDPQELVDRIHKINSFDHKILYYGPEKPQAVLDIIKQYHNVPEQLQPVPAAIEFSQQETPENRVLLAQYDAKQIYYSAVSNRGEKFDPAIQPTLNMYNEYFGGGMNAIVFQEMRESRGLAYSAGAFLITPSKLKYPYVYRTFIATQNDKMIDAMKAFDEIINNMPESEKAFNLAKDALITRLRTERITKSDVLWSYLNAQDLGLNTDSRKELFEKAQTMTLPEIKAFQEKWVKGRTYIYCVLGDEKDLDLKGLSQYGPIQKLTQEELFGY
;
A
#
# COMPACT_ATOMS: atom_id res chain seq x y z
N MET A 1 19.73 4.51 -11.38
CA MET A 1 19.84 5.98 -11.54
C MET A 1 20.54 6.64 -10.35
N LYS A 2 20.12 6.44 -9.10
CA LYS A 2 20.72 7.12 -7.92
C LYS A 2 22.17 6.74 -7.59
N TYR A 3 22.77 5.81 -8.30
CA TYR A 3 24.14 5.30 -8.06
C TYR A 3 25.03 5.44 -9.28
N LEU A 4 24.57 6.12 -10.34
CA LEU A 4 25.24 6.17 -11.61
C LEU A 4 25.64 7.59 -11.98
N GLY A 5 26.81 7.74 -12.61
CA GLY A 5 27.26 8.93 -13.32
C GLY A 5 26.89 8.85 -14.80
N THR A 6 27.29 9.87 -15.55
CA THR A 6 27.29 9.94 -17.02
C THR A 6 28.72 9.84 -17.55
N SER A 7 28.90 9.84 -18.86
CA SER A 7 30.23 9.93 -19.47
C SER A 7 30.96 11.24 -19.15
N LYS A 8 30.21 12.30 -18.75
CA LYS A 8 30.72 13.64 -18.49
C LYS A 8 30.84 13.97 -17.01
N MET A 9 30.01 13.38 -16.18
CA MET A 9 29.90 13.72 -14.76
C MET A 9 29.84 12.48 -13.88
N SER A 10 30.63 12.47 -12.82
CA SER A 10 30.50 11.47 -11.75
C SER A 10 29.16 11.63 -11.00
N LEU A 11 28.74 10.60 -10.27
CA LEU A 11 27.57 10.68 -9.38
C LEU A 11 27.67 11.87 -8.40
N LYS A 12 28.87 12.14 -7.88
CA LYS A 12 29.10 13.26 -6.96
C LYS A 12 28.82 14.61 -7.63
N GLU A 13 29.37 14.81 -8.83
CA GLU A 13 29.15 16.05 -9.60
C GLU A 13 27.67 16.23 -9.97
N ILE A 14 26.97 15.17 -10.38
CA ILE A 14 25.53 15.22 -10.64
C ILE A 14 24.75 15.69 -9.39
N ASN A 15 25.06 15.12 -8.22
CA ASN A 15 24.40 15.51 -6.98
C ASN A 15 24.73 16.97 -6.59
N GLU A 16 25.97 17.43 -6.82
CA GLU A 16 26.37 18.82 -6.59
C GLU A 16 25.63 19.78 -7.53
N GLU A 17 25.45 19.43 -8.80
CA GLU A 17 24.68 20.24 -9.75
C GLU A 17 23.20 20.32 -9.39
N PHE A 18 22.55 19.21 -9.02
CA PHE A 18 21.18 19.25 -8.52
C PHE A 18 21.07 20.09 -7.23
N TYR A 19 22.04 19.98 -6.33
CA TYR A 19 22.07 20.78 -5.11
C TYR A 19 22.18 22.29 -5.41
N LYS A 20 23.08 22.71 -6.33
CA LYS A 20 23.22 24.11 -6.77
C LYS A 20 21.93 24.64 -7.39
N LEU A 21 21.17 23.79 -8.07
CA LEU A 21 19.87 24.13 -8.64
C LEU A 21 18.74 24.17 -7.60
N ALA A 22 19.01 23.77 -6.35
CA ALA A 22 17.97 23.49 -5.34
C ALA A 22 16.86 22.60 -5.89
N CYS A 23 17.25 21.58 -6.65
CA CYS A 23 16.39 20.56 -7.26
C CYS A 23 16.86 19.17 -6.86
N TYR A 24 15.94 18.22 -6.93
CA TYR A 24 16.28 16.80 -6.79
C TYR A 24 15.35 15.96 -7.63
N PHE A 25 15.79 14.75 -7.95
CA PHE A 25 14.95 13.76 -8.59
C PHE A 25 14.80 12.50 -7.73
N ASN A 26 13.70 11.80 -7.92
CA ASN A 26 13.46 10.51 -7.34
C ASN A 26 12.86 9.55 -8.38
N VAL A 27 13.25 8.28 -8.30
CA VAL A 27 12.71 7.21 -9.13
C VAL A 27 12.28 6.08 -8.22
N PHE A 28 11.04 5.65 -8.34
CA PHE A 28 10.50 4.58 -7.51
C PHE A 28 9.45 3.76 -8.27
N PRO A 29 9.40 2.45 -8.01
CA PRO A 29 8.38 1.60 -8.61
C PRO A 29 7.05 1.74 -7.87
N GLY A 30 5.95 1.76 -8.60
CA GLY A 30 4.62 1.44 -8.11
C GLY A 30 4.27 -0.02 -8.39
N SER A 31 3.01 -0.39 -8.23
CA SER A 31 2.55 -1.76 -8.49
C SER A 31 2.57 -2.13 -9.98
N ASP A 32 2.37 -1.17 -10.87
CA ASP A 32 2.26 -1.34 -12.33
C ASP A 32 2.88 -0.18 -13.11
N ARG A 33 3.57 0.73 -12.44
CA ARG A 33 4.17 1.95 -13.02
C ARG A 33 5.52 2.20 -12.40
N THR A 34 6.40 2.82 -13.15
CA THR A 34 7.59 3.47 -12.61
C THR A 34 7.33 4.98 -12.57
N TYR A 35 7.54 5.56 -11.42
CA TYR A 35 7.42 7.00 -11.22
C TYR A 35 8.79 7.64 -11.25
N VAL A 36 8.87 8.71 -12.00
CA VAL A 36 10.03 9.60 -12.05
C VAL A 36 9.54 10.96 -11.58
N MET A 37 10.14 11.51 -10.54
CA MET A 37 9.78 12.79 -9.96
C MET A 37 10.98 13.71 -10.01
N LEU A 38 10.77 14.93 -10.53
CA LEU A 38 11.71 16.03 -10.47
C LEU A 38 11.07 17.16 -9.67
N GLU A 39 11.69 17.62 -8.62
CA GLU A 39 11.18 18.67 -7.74
C GLU A 39 12.25 19.72 -7.46
N GLY A 40 11.84 20.99 -7.34
CA GLY A 40 12.73 22.09 -7.01
C GLY A 40 12.14 23.46 -7.33
N LEU A 41 13.04 24.45 -7.45
CA LEU A 41 12.68 25.83 -7.78
C LEU A 41 12.27 25.95 -9.24
N LYS A 42 11.16 26.65 -9.49
CA LYS A 42 10.58 26.79 -10.83
C LYS A 42 11.54 27.40 -11.86
N GLU A 43 12.32 28.40 -11.44
CA GLU A 43 13.30 29.08 -12.28
C GLU A 43 14.44 28.17 -12.75
N ASN A 44 14.67 27.07 -12.03
CA ASN A 44 15.69 26.09 -12.35
C ASN A 44 15.13 24.86 -13.08
N MET A 45 13.82 24.77 -13.29
CA MET A 45 13.17 23.65 -13.97
C MET A 45 13.81 23.29 -15.31
N PRO A 46 14.12 24.24 -16.23
CA PRO A 46 14.75 23.90 -17.50
C PRO A 46 16.12 23.25 -17.35
N LYS A 47 16.95 23.76 -16.45
CA LYS A 47 18.29 23.21 -16.18
C LYS A 47 18.23 21.86 -15.49
N ALA A 48 17.32 21.70 -14.53
CA ALA A 48 17.12 20.45 -13.83
C ALA A 48 16.60 19.36 -14.78
N MET A 49 15.67 19.68 -15.70
CA MET A 49 15.22 18.78 -16.75
C MET A 49 16.35 18.38 -17.68
N ALA A 50 17.14 19.34 -18.18
CA ALA A 50 18.29 19.04 -19.05
C ALA A 50 19.28 18.09 -18.39
N LEU A 51 19.61 18.33 -17.12
CA LEU A 51 20.50 17.45 -16.34
C LEU A 51 19.90 16.06 -16.13
N PHE A 52 18.60 16.00 -15.84
CA PHE A 52 17.89 14.72 -15.66
C PHE A 52 17.84 13.92 -16.96
N GLU A 53 17.52 14.56 -18.08
CA GLU A 53 17.52 13.93 -19.41
C GLU A 53 18.92 13.44 -19.83
N GLU A 54 19.98 14.15 -19.46
CA GLU A 54 21.35 13.68 -19.67
C GLU A 54 21.59 12.36 -18.90
N ILE A 55 21.12 12.24 -17.66
CA ILE A 55 21.23 10.98 -16.91
C ILE A 55 20.46 9.86 -17.60
N LEU A 56 19.26 10.14 -18.12
CA LEU A 56 18.48 9.14 -18.85
C LEU A 56 19.17 8.66 -20.13
N ALA A 57 19.82 9.59 -20.85
CA ALA A 57 20.45 9.30 -22.14
C ALA A 57 21.86 8.71 -22.04
N ASP A 58 22.59 9.01 -20.97
CA ASP A 58 24.05 8.75 -20.88
C ASP A 58 24.49 8.13 -19.54
N ALA A 59 23.56 7.51 -18.78
CA ALA A 59 23.94 6.78 -17.58
C ALA A 59 25.00 5.72 -17.90
N GLN A 60 26.10 5.69 -17.15
CA GLN A 60 27.18 4.75 -17.36
C GLN A 60 27.12 3.57 -16.39
N VAL A 61 27.42 2.38 -16.89
CA VAL A 61 27.47 1.18 -16.06
C VAL A 61 28.57 1.30 -15.00
N ASN A 62 28.23 0.92 -13.78
CA ASN A 62 29.19 0.87 -12.68
C ASN A 62 28.97 -0.44 -11.89
N LYS A 63 29.88 -1.40 -12.07
CA LYS A 63 29.82 -2.73 -11.46
C LYS A 63 29.97 -2.67 -9.94
N GLU A 64 30.80 -1.77 -9.41
CA GLU A 64 30.96 -1.58 -7.97
C GLU A 64 29.69 -1.02 -7.33
N ALA A 65 29.10 0.00 -7.96
CA ALA A 65 27.83 0.56 -7.50
C ALA A 65 26.69 -0.47 -7.53
N TYR A 66 26.69 -1.35 -8.53
CA TYR A 66 25.74 -2.47 -8.57
C TYR A 66 25.98 -3.47 -7.45
N GLY A 67 27.24 -3.85 -7.19
CA GLY A 67 27.59 -4.73 -6.07
C GLY A 67 27.11 -4.18 -4.72
N ASN A 68 27.30 -2.88 -4.49
CA ASN A 68 26.81 -2.19 -3.29
C ASN A 68 25.27 -2.21 -3.21
N LEU A 69 24.57 -1.92 -4.32
CA LEU A 69 23.11 -1.99 -4.40
C LEU A 69 22.58 -3.41 -4.09
N ALA A 70 23.18 -4.43 -4.69
CA ALA A 70 22.80 -5.83 -4.45
C ALA A 70 23.04 -6.22 -2.98
N GLY A 71 24.18 -5.82 -2.41
CA GLY A 71 24.49 -6.00 -1.00
C GLY A 71 23.46 -5.34 -0.07
N ASP A 72 23.09 -4.11 -0.35
CA ASP A 72 22.05 -3.39 0.40
C ASP A 72 20.68 -4.07 0.32
N ILE A 73 20.31 -4.57 -0.85
CA ILE A 73 19.06 -5.32 -1.03
C ILE A 73 19.09 -6.61 -0.21
N LEU A 74 20.17 -7.38 -0.27
CA LEU A 74 20.32 -8.64 0.49
C LEU A 74 20.29 -8.40 2.00
N LYS A 75 20.96 -7.34 2.47
CA LYS A 75 20.90 -6.94 3.89
C LYS A 75 19.46 -6.59 4.29
N LYS A 76 18.77 -5.75 3.53
CA LYS A 76 17.36 -5.39 3.80
C LYS A 76 16.45 -6.62 3.81
N ARG A 77 16.70 -7.62 2.96
CA ARG A 77 15.97 -8.90 2.97
C ARG A 77 16.17 -9.68 4.26
N THR A 78 17.40 -9.76 4.73
CA THR A 78 17.71 -10.39 6.02
C THR A 78 17.03 -9.64 7.16
N ASP A 79 17.17 -8.33 7.21
CA ASP A 79 16.53 -7.49 8.25
C ASP A 79 14.99 -7.61 8.22
N ALA A 80 14.40 -7.72 7.02
CA ALA A 80 12.96 -7.90 6.86
C ALA A 80 12.46 -9.22 7.48
N LYS A 81 13.19 -10.32 7.31
CA LYS A 81 12.86 -11.62 7.93
C LYS A 81 12.95 -11.60 9.46
N LEU A 82 13.76 -10.72 10.03
CA LEU A 82 13.88 -10.50 11.46
C LEU A 82 12.82 -9.54 12.04
N ASN A 83 12.01 -8.90 11.21
CA ASN A 83 11.03 -7.90 11.65
C ASN A 83 9.62 -8.50 11.70
N GLN A 84 9.01 -8.52 12.89
CA GLN A 84 7.68 -9.09 13.11
C GLN A 84 6.61 -8.47 12.20
N GLY A 85 6.58 -7.14 12.11
CA GLY A 85 5.60 -6.43 11.28
C GLY A 85 5.73 -6.74 9.79
N GLN A 86 6.97 -6.92 9.30
CA GLN A 86 7.21 -7.30 7.90
C GLN A 86 6.78 -8.75 7.62
N ASN A 87 7.10 -9.69 8.50
CA ASN A 87 6.60 -11.08 8.40
C ASN A 87 5.08 -11.11 8.38
N PHE A 88 4.44 -10.36 9.27
CA PHE A 88 2.98 -10.29 9.32
C PHE A 88 2.37 -9.66 8.06
N ASN A 89 2.95 -8.59 7.54
CA ASN A 89 2.49 -8.00 6.29
C ASN A 89 2.63 -8.97 5.11
N LYS A 90 3.70 -9.75 5.04
CA LYS A 90 3.89 -10.79 4.02
C LYS A 90 2.85 -11.91 4.15
N LEU A 91 2.53 -12.33 5.38
CA LEU A 91 1.46 -13.30 5.64
C LEU A 91 0.10 -12.79 5.14
N ILE A 92 -0.22 -11.53 5.39
CA ILE A 92 -1.44 -10.90 4.89
C ILE A 92 -1.44 -10.80 3.35
N GLN A 93 -0.32 -10.42 2.74
CA GLN A 93 -0.18 -10.41 1.28
C GLN A 93 -0.42 -11.81 0.70
N TYR A 94 0.10 -12.84 1.35
CA TYR A 94 -0.16 -14.22 0.94
C TYR A 94 -1.66 -14.58 1.06
N ALA A 95 -2.33 -14.16 2.12
CA ALA A 95 -3.77 -14.36 2.28
C ALA A 95 -4.59 -13.69 1.18
N ILE A 96 -4.19 -12.50 0.74
CA ILE A 96 -4.91 -11.73 -0.28
C ILE A 96 -4.60 -12.24 -1.70
N TRP A 97 -3.34 -12.56 -2.00
CA TRP A 97 -2.88 -12.82 -3.36
C TRP A 97 -2.49 -14.28 -3.63
N GLY A 98 -2.29 -15.09 -2.57
CA GLY A 98 -1.74 -16.44 -2.69
C GLY A 98 -0.22 -16.44 -2.89
N PRO A 99 0.34 -17.61 -3.28
CA PRO A 99 1.79 -17.79 -3.41
C PRO A 99 2.42 -16.95 -4.53
N LYS A 100 1.67 -16.68 -5.60
CA LYS A 100 2.09 -15.80 -6.70
C LYS A 100 1.50 -14.40 -6.49
N SER A 101 2.28 -13.51 -5.98
CA SER A 101 1.84 -12.17 -5.57
C SER A 101 2.83 -11.08 -5.99
N PRO A 102 2.41 -9.82 -6.02
CA PRO A 102 3.38 -8.73 -6.17
C PRO A 102 4.49 -8.75 -5.10
N ALA A 103 4.19 -9.29 -3.92
CA ALA A 103 5.13 -9.36 -2.79
C ALA A 103 6.18 -10.45 -2.94
N THR A 104 5.90 -11.52 -3.70
CA THR A 104 6.82 -12.64 -3.97
C THR A 104 7.45 -12.58 -5.36
N ASN A 105 6.97 -11.66 -6.23
CA ASN A 105 7.55 -11.45 -7.56
C ASN A 105 8.82 -10.59 -7.47
N VAL A 106 9.87 -11.17 -6.94
CA VAL A 106 11.17 -10.53 -6.73
C VAL A 106 12.28 -11.43 -7.25
N LEU A 107 13.40 -10.83 -7.68
CA LEU A 107 14.57 -11.60 -8.09
C LEU A 107 15.04 -12.49 -6.92
N THR A 108 15.40 -13.72 -7.22
CA THR A 108 16.10 -14.58 -6.26
C THR A 108 17.46 -13.99 -5.88
N THR A 109 18.06 -14.49 -4.80
CA THR A 109 19.42 -14.08 -4.42
C THR A 109 20.43 -14.35 -5.52
N ALA A 110 20.33 -15.52 -6.19
CA ALA A 110 21.23 -15.88 -7.29
C ALA A 110 21.06 -14.97 -8.52
N GLU A 111 19.82 -14.71 -8.93
CA GLU A 111 19.53 -13.79 -10.03
C GLU A 111 20.04 -12.38 -9.74
N LEU A 112 19.84 -11.89 -8.51
CA LEU A 112 20.32 -10.57 -8.12
C LEU A 112 21.85 -10.49 -8.14
N GLN A 113 22.55 -11.55 -7.73
CA GLN A 113 24.02 -11.57 -7.73
C GLN A 113 24.63 -11.77 -9.11
N GLN A 114 23.92 -12.43 -10.04
CA GLN A 114 24.40 -12.76 -11.40
C GLN A 114 23.94 -11.76 -12.46
N MET A 115 23.05 -10.84 -12.13
CA MET A 115 22.50 -9.86 -13.08
C MET A 115 23.62 -8.99 -13.67
N ASP A 116 23.63 -8.83 -14.99
CA ASP A 116 24.50 -7.86 -15.65
C ASP A 116 23.97 -6.43 -15.40
N PRO A 117 24.74 -5.56 -14.71
CA PRO A 117 24.32 -4.19 -14.49
C PRO A 117 24.12 -3.38 -15.79
N GLN A 118 24.66 -3.82 -16.93
CA GLN A 118 24.39 -3.19 -18.22
C GLN A 118 22.91 -3.27 -18.60
N GLU A 119 22.22 -4.37 -18.29
CA GLU A 119 20.79 -4.51 -18.54
C GLU A 119 19.96 -3.40 -17.83
N LEU A 120 20.37 -3.00 -16.63
CA LEU A 120 19.70 -1.91 -15.89
C LEU A 120 19.94 -0.57 -16.55
N VAL A 121 21.16 -0.31 -17.04
CA VAL A 121 21.49 0.91 -17.76
C VAL A 121 20.71 0.98 -19.08
N ASP A 122 20.63 -0.11 -19.82
CA ASP A 122 19.86 -0.20 -21.07
C ASP A 122 18.36 0.09 -20.83
N ARG A 123 17.81 -0.35 -19.68
CA ARG A 123 16.43 -0.02 -19.29
C ARG A 123 16.27 1.47 -18.97
N ILE A 124 17.26 2.10 -18.33
CA ILE A 124 17.26 3.53 -18.06
C ILE A 124 17.23 4.32 -19.36
N HIS A 125 18.10 3.98 -20.32
CA HIS A 125 18.18 4.64 -21.63
C HIS A 125 16.88 4.53 -22.46
N LYS A 126 16.06 3.50 -22.21
CA LYS A 126 14.81 3.25 -22.93
C LYS A 126 13.55 3.76 -22.23
N ILE A 127 13.66 4.26 -20.99
CA ILE A 127 12.48 4.52 -20.17
C ILE A 127 11.53 5.54 -20.79
N ASN A 128 12.05 6.59 -21.42
CA ASN A 128 11.28 7.64 -22.09
C ASN A 128 10.82 7.29 -23.51
N SER A 129 11.16 6.09 -24.00
CA SER A 129 10.65 5.59 -25.30
C SER A 129 9.27 4.96 -25.20
N PHE A 130 8.78 4.66 -24.02
CA PHE A 130 7.45 4.06 -23.80
C PHE A 130 6.37 5.11 -23.59
N ASP A 131 5.12 4.72 -23.84
CA ASP A 131 3.96 5.55 -23.47
C ASP A 131 4.02 5.96 -22.00
N HIS A 132 3.93 7.25 -21.73
CA HIS A 132 3.98 7.79 -20.37
C HIS A 132 3.13 9.05 -20.22
N LYS A 133 2.88 9.44 -18.97
CA LYS A 133 2.15 10.66 -18.61
C LYS A 133 3.07 11.59 -17.83
N ILE A 134 3.08 12.85 -18.20
CA ILE A 134 3.75 13.90 -17.43
C ILE A 134 2.68 14.65 -16.64
N LEU A 135 2.90 14.77 -15.34
CA LEU A 135 2.06 15.51 -14.43
C LEU A 135 2.86 16.67 -13.85
N TYR A 136 2.30 17.84 -13.84
CA TYR A 136 2.94 19.02 -13.30
C TYR A 136 2.09 19.64 -12.18
N TYR A 137 2.75 19.98 -11.10
CA TYR A 137 2.22 20.84 -10.05
C TYR A 137 3.20 21.98 -9.77
N GLY A 138 2.78 23.19 -9.98
CA GLY A 138 3.62 24.38 -9.78
C GLY A 138 2.94 25.65 -10.27
N PRO A 139 3.63 26.81 -10.13
CA PRO A 139 3.05 28.12 -10.46
C PRO A 139 3.10 28.49 -11.94
N GLU A 140 3.77 27.69 -12.79
CA GLU A 140 3.90 28.00 -14.20
C GLU A 140 2.61 27.72 -14.97
N LYS A 141 2.36 28.50 -16.00
CA LYS A 141 1.22 28.30 -16.91
C LYS A 141 1.43 27.02 -17.74
N PRO A 142 0.38 26.31 -18.10
CA PRO A 142 0.49 25.06 -18.87
C PRO A 142 1.31 25.20 -20.16
N GLN A 143 1.17 26.31 -20.89
CA GLN A 143 1.94 26.51 -22.12
C GLN A 143 3.45 26.64 -21.87
N ALA A 144 3.87 27.37 -20.84
CA ALA A 144 5.29 27.50 -20.49
C ALA A 144 5.90 26.13 -20.08
N VAL A 145 5.12 25.32 -19.35
CA VAL A 145 5.54 23.95 -19.00
C VAL A 145 5.68 23.08 -20.24
N LEU A 146 4.71 23.14 -21.16
CA LEU A 146 4.77 22.40 -22.44
C LEU A 146 5.98 22.79 -23.27
N ASP A 147 6.33 24.09 -23.32
CA ASP A 147 7.48 24.57 -24.07
C ASP A 147 8.80 24.04 -23.48
N ILE A 148 8.92 24.01 -22.14
CA ILE A 148 10.06 23.42 -21.45
C ILE A 148 10.13 21.91 -21.73
N ILE A 149 9.02 21.18 -21.61
CA ILE A 149 8.97 19.76 -21.90
C ILE A 149 9.41 19.49 -23.33
N LYS A 150 8.84 20.20 -24.32
CA LYS A 150 9.21 20.04 -25.72
C LYS A 150 10.69 20.32 -26.01
N GLN A 151 11.29 21.23 -25.26
CA GLN A 151 12.69 21.60 -25.44
C GLN A 151 13.66 20.59 -24.83
N TYR A 152 13.33 20.01 -23.69
CA TYR A 152 14.27 19.22 -22.91
C TYR A 152 13.94 17.76 -22.79
N HIS A 153 12.64 17.35 -22.92
CA HIS A 153 12.26 15.96 -22.82
C HIS A 153 12.42 15.25 -24.17
N ASN A 154 13.47 14.46 -24.26
CA ASN A 154 13.82 13.75 -25.48
C ASN A 154 13.06 12.43 -25.58
N VAL A 155 12.08 12.40 -26.49
CA VAL A 155 11.29 11.20 -26.79
C VAL A 155 11.36 10.90 -28.28
N PRO A 156 11.25 9.65 -28.72
CA PRO A 156 11.15 9.30 -30.13
C PRO A 156 9.84 9.85 -30.73
N GLU A 157 9.81 10.07 -32.04
CA GLU A 157 8.59 10.52 -32.75
C GLU A 157 7.38 9.62 -32.49
N GLN A 158 7.64 8.31 -32.37
CA GLN A 158 6.61 7.33 -32.03
C GLN A 158 7.00 6.59 -30.75
N LEU A 159 6.18 6.78 -29.71
CA LEU A 159 6.33 6.07 -28.46
C LEU A 159 5.95 4.59 -28.64
N GLN A 160 6.65 3.74 -27.91
CA GLN A 160 6.33 2.32 -27.84
C GLN A 160 5.23 2.08 -26.80
N PRO A 161 4.35 1.09 -27.01
CA PRO A 161 3.40 0.68 -25.98
C PRO A 161 4.17 0.13 -24.78
N VAL A 162 3.64 0.40 -23.58
CA VAL A 162 4.21 -0.16 -22.34
C VAL A 162 4.19 -1.68 -22.41
N PRO A 163 5.29 -2.38 -22.03
CA PRO A 163 5.34 -3.84 -22.01
C PRO A 163 4.19 -4.42 -21.17
N ALA A 164 3.71 -5.61 -21.57
CA ALA A 164 2.64 -6.30 -20.85
C ALA A 164 3.03 -6.51 -19.37
N ALA A 165 2.14 -6.11 -18.47
CA ALA A 165 2.34 -6.29 -17.04
C ALA A 165 2.17 -7.76 -16.65
N ILE A 166 2.88 -8.18 -15.61
CA ILE A 166 2.57 -9.44 -14.92
C ILE A 166 1.28 -9.21 -14.14
N GLU A 167 0.24 -9.97 -14.47
CA GLU A 167 -1.06 -9.85 -13.82
C GLU A 167 -1.14 -10.73 -12.58
N PHE A 168 -1.61 -10.12 -11.50
CA PHE A 168 -1.90 -10.79 -10.24
C PHE A 168 -3.38 -10.63 -9.91
N SER A 169 -3.99 -11.71 -9.42
CA SER A 169 -5.39 -11.72 -9.00
C SER A 169 -5.51 -11.92 -7.50
N GLN A 170 -6.35 -11.13 -6.86
CA GLN A 170 -6.68 -11.34 -5.45
C GLN A 170 -7.59 -12.56 -5.30
N GLN A 171 -7.30 -13.39 -4.32
CA GLN A 171 -8.05 -14.62 -4.06
C GLN A 171 -9.34 -14.30 -3.29
N GLU A 172 -10.44 -14.90 -3.71
CA GLU A 172 -11.68 -14.91 -2.92
C GLU A 172 -11.53 -15.83 -1.70
N THR A 173 -12.37 -15.60 -0.71
CA THR A 173 -12.38 -16.37 0.55
C THR A 173 -13.69 -17.19 0.64
N PRO A 174 -13.80 -18.32 -0.07
CA PRO A 174 -15.03 -19.12 -0.09
C PRO A 174 -15.29 -19.87 1.22
N GLU A 175 -14.24 -20.17 1.97
CA GLU A 175 -14.29 -20.93 3.23
C GLU A 175 -13.27 -20.42 4.25
N ASN A 176 -13.52 -20.76 5.51
CA ASN A 176 -12.59 -20.43 6.59
C ASN A 176 -11.33 -21.30 6.54
N ARG A 177 -10.16 -20.70 6.71
CA ARG A 177 -8.88 -21.39 6.90
C ARG A 177 -7.91 -20.55 7.73
N VAL A 178 -6.93 -21.20 8.32
CA VAL A 178 -5.90 -20.57 9.13
C VAL A 178 -4.56 -20.62 8.39
N LEU A 179 -3.90 -19.49 8.25
CA LEU A 179 -2.50 -19.39 7.82
C LEU A 179 -1.65 -19.08 9.04
N LEU A 180 -0.72 -19.97 9.35
CA LEU A 180 0.20 -19.85 10.49
C LEU A 180 1.62 -19.65 10.00
N ALA A 181 2.26 -18.57 10.45
CA ALA A 181 3.68 -18.36 10.23
C ALA A 181 4.41 -18.32 11.58
N GLN A 182 5.53 -19.05 11.67
CA GLN A 182 6.36 -19.11 12.87
C GLN A 182 7.10 -17.79 13.09
N TYR A 183 6.98 -17.25 14.30
CA TYR A 183 7.78 -16.11 14.74
C TYR A 183 7.91 -16.09 16.27
N ASP A 184 9.14 -16.00 16.77
CA ASP A 184 9.39 -15.89 18.20
C ASP A 184 9.09 -14.48 18.70
N ALA A 185 7.89 -14.28 19.24
CA ALA A 185 7.45 -13.01 19.81
C ALA A 185 6.57 -13.22 21.04
N LYS A 186 6.70 -12.31 22.01
CA LYS A 186 5.86 -12.30 23.22
C LYS A 186 4.40 -11.87 22.93
N GLN A 187 4.20 -11.15 21.84
CA GLN A 187 2.86 -10.74 21.35
C GLN A 187 2.64 -11.34 19.97
N ILE A 188 1.55 -12.04 19.81
CA ILE A 188 1.12 -12.50 18.50
C ILE A 188 0.42 -11.38 17.74
N TYR A 189 0.59 -11.43 16.42
CA TYR A 189 -0.22 -10.66 15.49
C TYR A 189 -1.23 -11.57 14.81
N TYR A 190 -2.48 -11.13 14.81
CA TYR A 190 -3.59 -11.82 14.21
C TYR A 190 -4.36 -10.88 13.28
N SER A 191 -4.83 -11.40 12.16
CA SER A 191 -5.71 -10.70 11.23
C SER A 191 -6.66 -11.70 10.58
N ALA A 192 -7.94 -11.39 10.53
CA ALA A 192 -8.90 -12.08 9.66
C ALA A 192 -9.03 -11.28 8.36
N VAL A 193 -8.83 -11.94 7.22
CA VAL A 193 -8.90 -11.37 5.88
C VAL A 193 -10.05 -12.01 5.13
N SER A 194 -10.90 -11.21 4.50
CA SER A 194 -12.05 -11.69 3.73
C SER A 194 -12.21 -10.93 2.43
N ASN A 195 -12.36 -11.67 1.34
CA ASN A 195 -12.62 -11.16 0.01
C ASN A 195 -13.80 -11.95 -0.60
N ARG A 196 -14.92 -11.27 -0.88
CA ARG A 196 -16.13 -11.84 -1.51
C ARG A 196 -16.23 -11.55 -3.02
N GLY A 197 -15.17 -11.02 -3.64
CA GLY A 197 -15.20 -10.61 -5.05
C GLY A 197 -15.98 -9.30 -5.32
N GLU A 198 -16.43 -8.61 -4.28
CA GLU A 198 -17.22 -7.37 -4.37
C GLU A 198 -16.43 -6.27 -5.04
N LYS A 199 -16.88 -5.77 -6.19
CA LYS A 199 -16.19 -4.75 -6.98
C LYS A 199 -16.44 -3.35 -6.43
N PHE A 200 -15.54 -2.43 -6.79
CA PHE A 200 -15.65 -1.04 -6.40
C PHE A 200 -17.01 -0.45 -6.81
N ASP A 201 -17.66 0.17 -5.86
CA ASP A 201 -18.92 0.91 -6.04
C ASP A 201 -18.75 2.29 -5.35
N PRO A 202 -18.74 3.39 -6.11
CA PRO A 202 -18.61 4.72 -5.53
C PRO A 202 -19.78 5.07 -4.59
N ALA A 203 -20.98 4.51 -4.82
CA ALA A 203 -22.15 4.84 -4.02
C ALA A 203 -22.04 4.43 -2.55
N ILE A 204 -21.24 3.39 -2.23
CA ILE A 204 -21.05 2.95 -0.85
C ILE A 204 -19.92 3.68 -0.12
N GLN A 205 -19.07 4.42 -0.84
CA GLN A 205 -17.86 5.00 -0.25
C GLN A 205 -18.13 5.92 0.96
N PRO A 206 -19.14 6.80 0.94
CA PRO A 206 -19.44 7.62 2.11
C PRO A 206 -19.80 6.77 3.34
N THR A 207 -20.67 5.77 3.17
CA THR A 207 -21.10 4.89 4.27
C THR A 207 -19.96 3.98 4.74
N LEU A 208 -19.13 3.46 3.82
CA LEU A 208 -17.95 2.68 4.13
C LEU A 208 -16.96 3.49 4.99
N ASN A 209 -16.68 4.73 4.62
CA ASN A 209 -15.78 5.58 5.40
C ASN A 209 -16.31 5.86 6.80
N MET A 210 -17.61 6.15 6.94
CA MET A 210 -18.24 6.34 8.24
C MET A 210 -18.26 5.05 9.07
N TYR A 211 -18.55 3.90 8.43
CA TYR A 211 -18.46 2.59 9.09
C TYR A 211 -17.06 2.33 9.63
N ASN A 212 -16.04 2.53 8.82
CA ASN A 212 -14.65 2.34 9.25
C ASN A 212 -14.29 3.28 10.42
N GLU A 213 -14.76 4.52 10.42
CA GLU A 213 -14.53 5.48 11.52
C GLU A 213 -15.26 5.05 12.81
N TYR A 214 -16.51 4.62 12.69
CA TYR A 214 -17.33 4.21 13.83
C TYR A 214 -16.90 2.88 14.42
N PHE A 215 -16.71 1.86 13.53
CA PHE A 215 -16.48 0.48 13.97
C PHE A 215 -15.01 0.18 14.19
N GLY A 216 -14.13 0.50 13.25
CA GLY A 216 -12.79 -0.06 13.18
C GLY A 216 -11.63 0.88 13.44
N GLY A 217 -11.82 2.20 13.33
CA GLY A 217 -10.74 3.18 13.30
C GLY A 217 -10.72 4.12 14.50
N GLY A 218 -9.56 4.25 15.15
CA GLY A 218 -9.33 5.21 16.21
C GLY A 218 -9.73 4.74 17.63
N MET A 219 -9.38 5.55 18.62
CA MET A 219 -9.57 5.20 20.05
C MET A 219 -11.02 5.15 20.52
N ASN A 220 -11.91 5.83 19.81
CA ASN A 220 -13.34 5.85 20.13
C ASN A 220 -14.15 4.80 19.36
N ALA A 221 -13.52 4.08 18.43
CA ALA A 221 -14.17 3.07 17.61
C ALA A 221 -14.61 1.86 18.44
N ILE A 222 -15.70 1.23 18.03
CA ILE A 222 -16.30 0.06 18.73
C ILE A 222 -15.26 -1.03 18.96
N VAL A 223 -14.46 -1.40 17.93
CA VAL A 223 -13.42 -2.44 18.07
C VAL A 223 -12.41 -2.09 19.17
N PHE A 224 -11.94 -0.85 19.22
CA PHE A 224 -10.96 -0.45 20.21
C PHE A 224 -11.55 -0.46 21.62
N GLN A 225 -12.75 0.08 21.78
CA GLN A 225 -13.45 0.12 23.07
C GLN A 225 -13.76 -1.29 23.60
N GLU A 226 -14.24 -2.17 22.75
CA GLU A 226 -14.58 -3.54 23.15
C GLU A 226 -13.33 -4.41 23.40
N MET A 227 -12.36 -4.36 22.51
CA MET A 227 -11.21 -5.28 22.56
C MET A 227 -10.15 -4.85 23.58
N ARG A 228 -9.91 -3.55 23.69
CA ARG A 228 -8.88 -3.02 24.60
C ARG A 228 -9.43 -2.54 25.92
N GLU A 229 -10.39 -1.59 25.89
CA GLU A 229 -10.83 -0.90 27.11
C GLU A 229 -11.76 -1.77 27.96
N SER A 230 -12.74 -2.43 27.34
CA SER A 230 -13.74 -3.23 28.05
C SER A 230 -13.21 -4.61 28.46
N ARG A 231 -12.57 -5.35 27.53
CA ARG A 231 -12.20 -6.75 27.73
C ARG A 231 -10.71 -6.96 28.02
N GLY A 232 -9.86 -5.95 27.81
CA GLY A 232 -8.41 -6.06 28.02
C GLY A 232 -7.74 -7.17 27.20
N LEU A 233 -8.27 -7.49 26.03
CA LEU A 233 -7.81 -8.59 25.17
C LEU A 233 -6.72 -8.20 24.19
N ALA A 234 -6.56 -6.91 23.89
CA ALA A 234 -5.60 -6.46 22.90
C ALA A 234 -4.96 -5.14 23.26
N TYR A 235 -3.68 -4.95 22.93
CA TYR A 235 -3.03 -3.64 23.00
C TYR A 235 -3.45 -2.75 21.83
N SER A 236 -3.60 -3.33 20.65
CA SER A 236 -4.06 -2.66 19.45
C SER A 236 -5.03 -3.56 18.70
N ALA A 237 -6.15 -2.99 18.27
CA ALA A 237 -7.16 -3.69 17.50
C ALA A 237 -7.80 -2.73 16.48
N GLY A 238 -8.23 -3.27 15.35
CA GLY A 238 -8.91 -2.52 14.30
C GLY A 238 -9.60 -3.42 13.30
N ALA A 239 -10.57 -2.90 12.57
CA ALA A 239 -11.29 -3.62 11.52
C ALA A 239 -11.74 -2.66 10.42
N PHE A 240 -11.47 -3.00 9.16
CA PHE A 240 -11.71 -2.10 8.03
C PHE A 240 -12.21 -2.86 6.82
N LEU A 241 -13.21 -2.35 6.14
CA LEU A 241 -13.47 -2.68 4.75
C LEU A 241 -12.60 -1.76 3.89
N ILE A 242 -11.62 -2.34 3.20
CA ILE A 242 -10.59 -1.60 2.47
C ILE A 242 -11.05 -1.35 1.04
N THR A 243 -11.11 -0.08 0.65
CA THR A 243 -11.38 0.32 -0.73
C THR A 243 -10.26 -0.20 -1.64
N PRO A 244 -10.57 -0.84 -2.78
CA PRO A 244 -9.56 -1.29 -3.71
C PRO A 244 -8.76 -0.12 -4.29
N SER A 245 -7.50 -0.35 -4.62
CA SER A 245 -6.64 0.64 -5.26
C SER A 245 -6.92 0.83 -6.76
N LYS A 246 -7.65 -0.10 -7.39
CA LYS A 246 -8.02 -0.09 -8.81
C LYS A 246 -9.35 -0.79 -9.02
N LEU A 247 -10.08 -0.42 -10.09
CA LEU A 247 -11.37 -1.01 -10.45
C LEU A 247 -11.35 -2.54 -10.60
N LYS A 248 -10.23 -3.11 -11.03
CA LYS A 248 -10.11 -4.56 -11.22
C LYS A 248 -10.06 -5.35 -9.91
N TYR A 249 -9.71 -4.72 -8.80
CA TYR A 249 -9.59 -5.40 -7.51
C TYR A 249 -10.89 -5.31 -6.71
N PRO A 250 -11.22 -6.32 -5.89
CA PRO A 250 -12.36 -6.31 -5.00
C PRO A 250 -12.07 -5.55 -3.69
N TYR A 251 -13.12 -5.31 -2.92
CA TYR A 251 -13.00 -4.93 -1.52
C TYR A 251 -12.42 -6.08 -0.70
N VAL A 252 -11.59 -5.74 0.27
CA VAL A 252 -11.05 -6.69 1.24
C VAL A 252 -11.43 -6.21 2.65
N TYR A 253 -12.15 -7.04 3.40
CA TYR A 253 -12.36 -6.80 4.82
C TYR A 253 -11.19 -7.37 5.60
N ARG A 254 -10.66 -6.59 6.51
CA ARG A 254 -9.49 -6.97 7.29
C ARG A 254 -9.65 -6.54 8.74
N THR A 255 -9.34 -7.46 9.65
CA THR A 255 -9.17 -7.15 11.07
C THR A 255 -7.68 -7.16 11.44
N PHE A 256 -7.35 -6.60 12.58
CA PHE A 256 -6.02 -6.66 13.18
C PHE A 256 -6.13 -6.70 14.70
N ILE A 257 -5.34 -7.58 15.32
CA ILE A 257 -5.10 -7.57 16.77
C ILE A 257 -3.62 -7.82 17.05
N ALA A 258 -3.09 -7.09 18.03
CA ALA A 258 -1.88 -7.44 18.74
C ALA A 258 -2.27 -7.85 20.18
N THR A 259 -2.03 -9.10 20.54
CA THR A 259 -2.44 -9.68 21.84
C THR A 259 -1.37 -10.62 22.41
N GLN A 260 -1.56 -11.04 23.65
CA GLN A 260 -0.75 -12.07 24.29
C GLN A 260 -1.15 -13.47 23.78
N ASN A 261 -0.21 -14.42 23.80
CA ASN A 261 -0.41 -15.77 23.27
C ASN A 261 -1.60 -16.49 23.92
N ASP A 262 -1.72 -16.38 25.23
CA ASP A 262 -2.78 -17.00 26.05
C ASP A 262 -4.17 -16.37 25.85
N LYS A 263 -4.23 -15.16 25.32
CA LYS A 263 -5.50 -14.43 25.06
C LYS A 263 -5.99 -14.53 23.62
N MET A 264 -5.23 -15.15 22.73
CA MET A 264 -5.52 -15.14 21.31
C MET A 264 -6.92 -15.69 20.97
N ILE A 265 -7.27 -16.88 21.47
CA ILE A 265 -8.56 -17.51 21.16
C ILE A 265 -9.72 -16.70 21.73
N ASP A 266 -9.57 -16.12 22.92
CA ASP A 266 -10.61 -15.25 23.50
C ASP A 266 -10.75 -13.95 22.70
N ALA A 267 -9.62 -13.39 22.21
CA ALA A 267 -9.65 -12.23 21.33
C ALA A 267 -10.32 -12.53 19.99
N MET A 268 -10.08 -13.71 19.40
CA MET A 268 -10.74 -14.14 18.16
C MET A 268 -12.25 -14.28 18.37
N LYS A 269 -12.69 -14.95 19.43
CA LYS A 269 -14.12 -15.10 19.77
C LYS A 269 -14.81 -13.76 20.00
N ALA A 270 -14.16 -12.87 20.75
CA ALA A 270 -14.68 -11.53 21.00
C ALA A 270 -14.82 -10.72 19.71
N PHE A 271 -13.87 -10.87 18.78
CA PHE A 271 -13.96 -10.21 17.48
C PHE A 271 -15.13 -10.75 16.64
N ASP A 272 -15.28 -12.07 16.57
CA ASP A 272 -16.39 -12.69 15.85
C ASP A 272 -17.75 -12.25 16.43
N GLU A 273 -17.84 -12.10 17.76
CA GLU A 273 -19.04 -11.61 18.44
C GLU A 273 -19.38 -10.19 17.99
N ILE A 274 -18.44 -9.24 18.05
CA ILE A 274 -18.70 -7.84 17.70
C ILE A 274 -18.86 -7.61 16.20
N ILE A 275 -18.24 -8.43 15.35
CA ILE A 275 -18.45 -8.38 13.89
C ILE A 275 -19.85 -8.88 13.53
N ASN A 276 -20.34 -9.95 14.16
CA ASN A 276 -21.64 -10.51 13.83
C ASN A 276 -22.79 -9.81 14.57
N ASN A 277 -22.52 -9.20 15.74
CA ASN A 277 -23.46 -8.47 16.57
C ASN A 277 -22.86 -7.11 16.95
N MET A 278 -22.78 -6.23 15.95
CA MET A 278 -22.18 -4.91 16.17
C MET A 278 -22.84 -4.15 17.30
N PRO A 279 -22.09 -3.78 18.36
CA PRO A 279 -22.62 -2.91 19.41
C PRO A 279 -23.12 -1.57 18.84
N GLU A 280 -24.30 -1.14 19.29
CA GLU A 280 -24.91 0.12 18.87
C GLU A 280 -24.71 1.17 19.97
N SER A 281 -24.10 2.29 19.62
CA SER A 281 -23.87 3.42 20.54
C SER A 281 -24.00 4.74 19.79
N GLU A 282 -25.11 5.43 20.01
CA GLU A 282 -25.33 6.77 19.46
C GLU A 282 -24.22 7.75 19.87
N LYS A 283 -23.72 7.63 21.09
CA LYS A 283 -22.60 8.46 21.57
C LYS A 283 -21.34 8.22 20.76
N ALA A 284 -20.95 6.95 20.55
CA ALA A 284 -19.77 6.60 19.76
C ALA A 284 -19.94 6.99 18.30
N PHE A 285 -21.15 6.82 17.73
CA PHE A 285 -21.46 7.22 16.36
C PHE A 285 -21.31 8.73 16.17
N ASN A 286 -21.86 9.54 17.07
CA ASN A 286 -21.76 10.99 16.99
C ASN A 286 -20.31 11.47 17.12
N LEU A 287 -19.51 10.86 18.00
CA LEU A 287 -18.07 11.14 18.10
C LEU A 287 -17.31 10.79 16.82
N ALA A 288 -17.61 9.64 16.23
CA ALA A 288 -16.99 9.22 14.96
C ALA A 288 -17.38 10.16 13.80
N LYS A 289 -18.65 10.55 13.75
CA LYS A 289 -19.19 11.51 12.77
C LYS A 289 -18.51 12.87 12.88
N ASP A 290 -18.40 13.40 14.07
CA ASP A 290 -17.73 14.68 14.34
C ASP A 290 -16.23 14.61 13.99
N ALA A 291 -15.56 13.50 14.32
CA ALA A 291 -14.16 13.25 13.97
C ALA A 291 -13.96 13.23 12.45
N LEU A 292 -14.81 12.49 11.71
CA LEU A 292 -14.76 12.42 10.25
C LEU A 292 -14.98 13.78 9.59
N ILE A 293 -16.01 14.52 10.01
CA ILE A 293 -16.33 15.85 9.51
C ILE A 293 -15.18 16.83 9.80
N THR A 294 -14.63 16.79 11.02
CA THR A 294 -13.52 17.66 11.43
C THR A 294 -12.28 17.35 10.60
N ARG A 295 -11.94 16.07 10.40
CA ARG A 295 -10.84 15.65 9.54
C ARG A 295 -10.99 16.18 8.12
N LEU A 296 -12.16 16.01 7.50
CA LEU A 296 -12.45 16.50 6.14
C LEU A 296 -12.36 18.03 6.02
N ARG A 297 -12.71 18.78 7.09
CA ARG A 297 -12.59 20.24 7.12
C ARG A 297 -11.16 20.73 7.29
N THR A 298 -10.32 19.98 7.99
CA THR A 298 -8.95 20.39 8.34
C THR A 298 -7.89 19.80 7.40
N GLU A 299 -8.19 18.66 6.79
CA GLU A 299 -7.29 18.03 5.82
C GLU A 299 -7.10 18.93 4.61
N ARG A 300 -5.84 19.12 4.24
CA ARG A 300 -5.47 19.87 3.04
C ARG A 300 -4.61 19.01 2.15
N ILE A 301 -5.05 18.84 0.90
CA ILE A 301 -4.20 18.28 -0.13
C ILE A 301 -3.34 19.41 -0.67
N THR A 302 -2.04 19.30 -0.51
CA THR A 302 -1.08 20.33 -0.91
C THR A 302 0.00 19.76 -1.81
N LYS A 303 0.64 20.61 -2.57
CA LYS A 303 1.78 20.25 -3.43
C LYS A 303 1.46 19.06 -4.37
N SER A 304 2.41 18.13 -4.48
CA SER A 304 2.29 16.93 -5.31
C SER A 304 1.15 15.99 -4.90
N ASP A 305 0.62 16.09 -3.66
CA ASP A 305 -0.50 15.26 -3.21
C ASP A 305 -1.76 15.48 -4.05
N VAL A 306 -1.89 16.65 -4.68
CA VAL A 306 -2.96 16.94 -5.66
C VAL A 306 -2.85 15.97 -6.85
N LEU A 307 -1.63 15.72 -7.33
CA LEU A 307 -1.36 14.81 -8.46
C LEU A 307 -1.66 13.36 -8.07
N TRP A 308 -1.27 12.94 -6.87
CA TRP A 308 -1.54 11.58 -6.37
C TRP A 308 -3.03 11.35 -6.15
N SER A 309 -3.75 12.32 -5.61
CA SER A 309 -5.21 12.25 -5.45
C SER A 309 -5.92 12.13 -6.80
N TYR A 310 -5.45 12.86 -7.81
CA TYR A 310 -5.97 12.77 -9.16
C TYR A 310 -5.73 11.38 -9.78
N LEU A 311 -4.51 10.84 -9.67
CA LEU A 311 -4.20 9.50 -10.19
C LEU A 311 -5.03 8.42 -9.50
N ASN A 312 -5.16 8.49 -8.17
CA ASN A 312 -5.97 7.54 -7.41
C ASN A 312 -7.46 7.60 -7.83
N ALA A 313 -7.99 8.79 -8.05
CA ALA A 313 -9.35 8.94 -8.57
C ALA A 313 -9.50 8.31 -9.97
N GLN A 314 -8.54 8.54 -10.87
CA GLN A 314 -8.54 7.91 -12.20
C GLN A 314 -8.46 6.38 -12.14
N ASP A 315 -7.63 5.82 -11.25
CA ASP A 315 -7.48 4.36 -11.07
C ASP A 315 -8.79 3.70 -10.59
N LEU A 316 -9.67 4.48 -9.96
CA LEU A 316 -11.02 4.09 -9.53
C LEU A 316 -12.12 4.55 -10.50
N GLY A 317 -11.78 5.09 -11.67
CA GLY A 317 -12.76 5.59 -12.65
C GLY A 317 -13.56 6.80 -12.18
N LEU A 318 -13.05 7.53 -11.18
CA LEU A 318 -13.70 8.73 -10.65
C LEU A 318 -13.24 9.99 -11.41
N ASN A 319 -14.18 10.88 -11.69
CA ASN A 319 -13.92 12.16 -12.36
C ASN A 319 -13.85 13.35 -11.41
N THR A 320 -14.14 13.12 -10.11
CA THR A 320 -14.21 14.15 -9.08
C THR A 320 -13.55 13.66 -7.80
N ASP A 321 -13.25 14.61 -6.92
CA ASP A 321 -12.79 14.31 -5.55
C ASP A 321 -13.95 13.77 -4.71
N SER A 322 -13.88 12.52 -4.33
CA SER A 322 -14.90 11.81 -3.54
C SER A 322 -15.11 12.37 -2.12
N ARG A 323 -14.18 13.21 -1.62
CA ARG A 323 -14.29 13.81 -0.28
C ARG A 323 -15.44 14.81 -0.19
N LYS A 324 -15.81 15.48 -1.29
CA LYS A 324 -16.96 16.37 -1.29
C LYS A 324 -18.25 15.61 -0.99
N GLU A 325 -18.50 14.52 -1.72
CA GLU A 325 -19.67 13.66 -1.51
C GLU A 325 -19.66 13.04 -0.12
N LEU A 326 -18.48 12.55 0.34
CA LEU A 326 -18.32 12.04 1.69
C LEU A 326 -18.69 13.10 2.74
N PHE A 327 -18.22 14.35 2.59
CA PHE A 327 -18.52 15.42 3.54
C PHE A 327 -20.01 15.75 3.58
N GLU A 328 -20.66 15.86 2.41
CA GLU A 328 -22.09 16.15 2.32
C GLU A 328 -22.93 15.02 2.94
N LYS A 329 -22.62 13.76 2.62
CA LYS A 329 -23.34 12.61 3.12
C LYS A 329 -23.13 12.38 4.61
N ALA A 330 -21.91 12.58 5.13
CA ALA A 330 -21.58 12.40 6.54
C ALA A 330 -22.44 13.28 7.45
N GLN A 331 -22.83 14.48 7.03
CA GLN A 331 -23.65 15.39 7.83
C GLN A 331 -25.04 14.85 8.14
N THR A 332 -25.62 14.07 7.25
CA THR A 332 -26.98 13.54 7.38
C THR A 332 -27.04 12.05 7.75
N MET A 333 -25.88 11.36 7.74
CA MET A 333 -25.81 9.93 8.00
C MET A 333 -26.24 9.59 9.43
N THR A 334 -26.86 8.43 9.60
CA THR A 334 -27.45 7.93 10.85
C THR A 334 -26.87 6.58 11.26
N LEU A 335 -26.93 6.22 12.53
CA LEU A 335 -26.50 4.92 13.03
C LEU A 335 -27.24 3.74 12.39
N PRO A 336 -28.57 3.78 12.12
CA PRO A 336 -29.25 2.74 11.38
C PRO A 336 -28.70 2.48 9.98
N GLU A 337 -28.20 3.49 9.25
CA GLU A 337 -27.52 3.30 7.95
C GLU A 337 -26.22 2.52 8.11
N ILE A 338 -25.45 2.77 9.18
CA ILE A 338 -24.22 2.04 9.50
C ILE A 338 -24.53 0.59 9.87
N LYS A 339 -25.61 0.37 10.64
CA LYS A 339 -26.08 -0.98 10.95
C LYS A 339 -26.47 -1.76 9.69
N ALA A 340 -27.24 -1.14 8.81
CA ALA A 340 -27.60 -1.75 7.52
C ALA A 340 -26.38 -2.07 6.66
N PHE A 341 -25.36 -1.21 6.69
CA PHE A 341 -24.09 -1.45 6.02
C PHE A 341 -23.36 -2.66 6.62
N GLN A 342 -23.26 -2.75 7.94
CA GLN A 342 -22.68 -3.89 8.66
C GLN A 342 -23.35 -5.19 8.28
N GLU A 343 -24.68 -5.25 8.32
CA GLU A 343 -25.46 -6.44 7.98
C GLU A 343 -25.23 -6.91 6.54
N LYS A 344 -25.14 -5.99 5.59
CA LYS A 344 -24.97 -6.30 4.18
C LYS A 344 -23.51 -6.62 3.81
N TRP A 345 -22.56 -5.82 4.28
CA TRP A 345 -21.20 -5.83 3.78
C TRP A 345 -20.21 -6.57 4.67
N VAL A 346 -20.50 -6.79 5.94
CA VAL A 346 -19.53 -7.30 6.90
C VAL A 346 -19.97 -8.59 7.57
N LYS A 347 -21.19 -8.64 8.05
CA LYS A 347 -21.71 -9.82 8.76
C LYS A 347 -21.68 -11.11 7.92
N GLY A 348 -21.38 -12.23 8.58
CA GLY A 348 -21.42 -13.55 7.97
C GLY A 348 -20.39 -13.79 6.88
N ARG A 349 -19.23 -13.09 6.94
CA ARG A 349 -18.09 -13.37 6.06
C ARG A 349 -17.38 -14.64 6.46
N THR A 350 -16.79 -15.30 5.49
CA THR A 350 -15.73 -16.29 5.67
C THR A 350 -14.38 -15.61 5.69
N TYR A 351 -13.40 -16.21 6.39
CA TYR A 351 -12.12 -15.57 6.64
C TYR A 351 -10.92 -16.48 6.41
N ILE A 352 -9.82 -15.88 5.94
CA ILE A 352 -8.49 -16.43 6.10
C ILE A 352 -7.91 -15.79 7.37
N TYR A 353 -7.70 -16.62 8.40
CA TYR A 353 -7.16 -16.20 9.69
C TYR A 353 -5.64 -16.26 9.64
N CYS A 354 -4.98 -15.12 9.60
CA CYS A 354 -3.53 -14.98 9.57
C CYS A 354 -2.99 -14.88 11.00
N VAL A 355 -2.17 -15.80 11.43
CA VAL A 355 -1.57 -15.85 12.77
C VAL A 355 -0.05 -15.85 12.63
N LEU A 356 0.61 -14.91 13.29
CA LEU A 356 2.07 -14.84 13.38
C LEU A 356 2.47 -14.95 14.87
N GLY A 357 3.11 -16.04 15.25
CA GLY A 357 3.52 -16.30 16.62
C GLY A 357 4.37 -17.56 16.77
N ASP A 358 4.85 -17.84 18.00
CA ASP A 358 5.56 -19.09 18.26
C ASP A 358 4.57 -20.24 18.45
N GLU A 359 4.67 -21.26 17.62
CA GLU A 359 3.77 -22.43 17.64
C GLU A 359 3.71 -23.11 19.00
N LYS A 360 4.81 -23.08 19.79
CA LYS A 360 4.87 -23.68 21.13
C LYS A 360 3.93 -23.01 22.12
N ASP A 361 3.65 -21.72 21.90
CA ASP A 361 2.88 -20.89 22.79
C ASP A 361 1.42 -20.72 22.31
N LEU A 362 1.07 -21.32 21.16
CA LEU A 362 -0.25 -21.17 20.53
C LEU A 362 -1.20 -22.32 20.86
N ASP A 363 -2.45 -22.02 21.15
CA ASP A 363 -3.52 -23.04 21.22
C ASP A 363 -3.94 -23.49 19.80
N LEU A 364 -3.17 -24.42 19.23
CA LEU A 364 -3.46 -24.97 17.89
C LEU A 364 -4.81 -25.71 17.82
N LYS A 365 -5.27 -26.30 18.95
CA LYS A 365 -6.58 -26.95 19.00
C LYS A 365 -7.71 -25.93 18.93
N GLY A 366 -7.58 -24.82 19.65
CA GLY A 366 -8.50 -23.69 19.52
C GLY A 366 -8.50 -23.08 18.13
N LEU A 367 -7.31 -22.89 17.52
CA LEU A 367 -7.18 -22.38 16.14
C LEU A 367 -7.82 -23.32 15.12
N SER A 368 -7.74 -24.64 15.27
CA SER A 368 -8.32 -25.61 14.32
C SER A 368 -9.84 -25.51 14.22
N GLN A 369 -10.52 -24.88 15.18
CA GLN A 369 -11.96 -24.61 15.13
C GLN A 369 -12.33 -23.55 14.11
N TYR A 370 -11.37 -22.71 13.72
CA TYR A 370 -11.52 -21.64 12.72
C TYR A 370 -11.25 -22.12 11.28
N GLY A 371 -10.84 -23.37 11.11
CA GLY A 371 -10.60 -23.99 9.81
C GLY A 371 -9.28 -24.78 9.76
N PRO A 372 -8.98 -25.41 8.62
CA PRO A 372 -7.73 -26.15 8.43
C PRO A 372 -6.55 -25.18 8.53
N ILE A 373 -5.50 -25.63 9.27
CA ILE A 373 -4.28 -24.85 9.50
C ILE A 373 -3.26 -25.18 8.41
N GLN A 374 -2.86 -24.17 7.66
CA GLN A 374 -1.73 -24.21 6.73
C GLN A 374 -0.56 -23.44 7.36
N LYS A 375 0.56 -24.15 7.57
CA LYS A 375 1.81 -23.52 8.00
C LYS A 375 2.58 -23.01 6.80
N LEU A 376 3.13 -21.80 6.91
CA LEU A 376 3.90 -21.13 5.87
C LEU A 376 5.31 -20.80 6.37
N THR A 377 6.29 -21.03 5.53
CA THR A 377 7.69 -20.68 5.78
C THR A 377 7.97 -19.22 5.41
N GLN A 378 9.06 -18.66 5.90
CA GLN A 378 9.50 -17.33 5.49
C GLN A 378 9.83 -17.26 3.98
N GLU A 379 10.36 -18.33 3.40
CA GLU A 379 10.66 -18.43 1.98
C GLU A 379 9.40 -18.33 1.14
N GLU A 380 8.31 -19.02 1.53
CA GLU A 380 7.01 -18.91 0.87
C GLU A 380 6.41 -17.49 0.97
N LEU A 381 6.60 -16.84 2.11
CA LEU A 381 6.07 -15.48 2.36
C LEU A 381 6.84 -14.38 1.63
N PHE A 382 8.17 -14.50 1.59
CA PHE A 382 9.03 -13.46 1.04
C PHE A 382 9.42 -13.68 -0.43
N GLY A 383 9.39 -14.92 -0.92
CA GLY A 383 9.80 -15.27 -2.28
C GLY A 383 11.33 -15.30 -2.51
N TYR A 384 12.14 -15.28 -1.42
CA TYR A 384 13.61 -15.35 -1.47
C TYR A 384 14.20 -15.98 -0.21
#